data_f85e270c3aa3c4c8003515309dfa1e81
#
_entry.id   f85e270c3aa3c4c8003515309dfa1e81
#
_cell.length_a   1.000
_cell.length_b   1.000
_cell.length_c   1.000
_cell.angle_alpha   90.00
_cell.angle_beta   90.00
_cell.angle_gamma   90.00
#
_symmetry.space_group_name_H-M   'P 1'
#
loop_
_entity.id
_entity.type
_entity.pdbx_description
1 polymer ?
#
loop_
_entity_poly.entity_id
_entity_poly.type
_entity_poly.pdbx_seq_one_letter_code
_entity_poly.pdbx_strand_id
1 'polypeptide(L)'
;MAKASASTQRTQDKKRSTAGRNEADAIALLKADHRQVEQWFEEFETARTSNRKQELAGKICAALRVHTTIEEEIFYPAFYEATEEEDLHNEAQVEHDGAKYVIGKIEASGPDDELFDAQVKVLSEMIKHHVNEEEKRDGMFAKARQSDMDLEAIGQQLAARKAELQGKSTPKLVDTLTRA
;
A
#
# COMPACT_ATOMS: atom_id res chain seq x y z
N MET A 1 41.53 33.73 36.14
CA MET A 1 41.02 33.99 34.77
C MET A 1 41.04 32.68 34.00
N ALA A 2 39.91 32.01 33.83
CA ALA A 2 39.63 30.99 32.78
C ALA A 2 38.22 30.47 32.97
N LYS A 3 37.25 31.12 32.33
CA LYS A 3 35.91 30.59 32.08
C LYS A 3 35.51 31.05 30.68
N ALA A 4 35.65 30.20 29.67
CA ALA A 4 34.92 30.24 28.41
C ALA A 4 35.44 29.13 27.48
N SER A 5 34.83 27.96 27.48
CA SER A 5 34.98 26.95 26.40
C SER A 5 34.06 25.74 26.62
N ALA A 6 32.80 25.95 26.93
CA ALA A 6 31.84 24.81 27.05
C ALA A 6 30.53 25.02 26.27
N SER A 7 30.38 26.10 25.50
CA SER A 7 29.09 26.44 24.86
C SER A 7 29.00 26.18 23.36
N THR A 8 30.10 25.79 22.71
CA THR A 8 30.13 25.69 21.23
C THR A 8 30.01 24.27 20.71
N GLN A 9 30.16 23.25 21.53
CA GLN A 9 30.04 21.83 21.06
C GLN A 9 28.62 21.28 21.04
N ARG A 10 27.70 21.88 21.82
CA ARG A 10 26.31 21.35 21.90
C ARG A 10 25.42 21.74 20.72
N THR A 11 25.79 22.66 19.89
CA THR A 11 25.05 23.14 18.70
C THR A 11 25.46 22.46 17.41
N GLN A 12 26.57 21.72 17.40
CA GLN A 12 27.02 21.01 16.19
C GLN A 12 26.48 19.60 16.08
N ASP A 13 26.13 18.93 17.19
CA ASP A 13 25.59 17.58 17.19
C ASP A 13 24.11 17.53 16.75
N LYS A 14 23.37 18.64 16.89
CA LYS A 14 21.96 18.71 16.45
C LYS A 14 21.79 18.94 14.94
N LYS A 15 22.87 19.24 14.21
CA LYS A 15 22.84 19.53 12.76
C LYS A 15 23.32 18.37 11.87
N ARG A 16 23.70 17.23 12.50
CA ARG A 16 24.24 16.07 11.78
C ARG A 16 23.25 14.92 11.60
N SER A 17 22.06 15.04 12.19
CA SER A 17 21.02 13.99 12.14
C SER A 17 19.96 14.18 11.04
N THR A 18 20.07 15.19 10.18
CA THR A 18 19.06 15.45 9.12
C THR A 18 19.58 15.27 7.70
N ALA A 19 20.68 14.57 7.53
CA ALA A 19 21.21 14.28 6.20
C ALA A 19 21.22 12.76 5.96
N GLY A 20 20.15 12.25 5.37
CA GLY A 20 20.14 10.92 4.75
C GLY A 20 19.19 9.92 5.39
N ARG A 21 17.93 10.04 5.10
CA ARG A 21 17.03 8.93 4.75
C ARG A 21 15.68 9.54 4.36
N ASN A 22 15.48 9.70 3.08
CA ASN A 22 14.16 9.91 2.52
C ASN A 22 13.52 8.52 2.34
N GLU A 23 13.49 7.73 3.43
CA GLU A 23 12.63 6.56 3.46
C GLU A 23 11.20 7.11 3.65
N ALA A 24 10.35 6.85 2.70
CA ALA A 24 8.97 7.29 2.75
C ALA A 24 8.33 6.73 4.03
N ASP A 25 7.69 7.58 4.83
CA ASP A 25 6.92 7.13 6.00
C ASP A 25 5.77 6.21 5.57
N ALA A 26 5.14 5.53 6.52
CA ALA A 26 4.05 4.59 6.25
C ALA A 26 2.99 5.18 5.32
N ILE A 27 2.53 6.40 5.59
CA ILE A 27 1.49 7.06 4.81
C ILE A 27 1.97 7.39 3.40
N ALA A 28 3.21 7.84 3.24
CA ALA A 28 3.76 8.11 1.92
C ALA A 28 3.88 6.84 1.07
N LEU A 29 4.25 5.70 1.69
CA LEU A 29 4.30 4.40 1.03
C LEU A 29 2.91 3.95 0.57
N LEU A 30 1.92 3.98 1.47
CA LEU A 30 0.55 3.56 1.18
C LEU A 30 -0.08 4.43 0.09
N LYS A 31 0.08 5.76 0.17
CA LYS A 31 -0.37 6.68 -0.89
C LYS A 31 0.28 6.44 -2.24
N ALA A 32 1.55 6.06 -2.28
CA ALA A 32 2.22 5.72 -3.53
C ALA A 32 1.59 4.47 -4.17
N ASP A 33 1.18 3.49 -3.36
CA ASP A 33 0.47 2.31 -3.83
C ASP A 33 -0.91 2.66 -4.40
N HIS A 34 -1.66 3.53 -3.71
CA HIS A 34 -2.93 4.04 -4.20
C HIS A 34 -2.80 4.67 -5.58
N ARG A 35 -1.86 5.61 -5.76
CA ARG A 35 -1.63 6.27 -7.06
C ARG A 35 -1.24 5.28 -8.15
N GLN A 36 -0.44 4.27 -7.81
CA GLN A 36 -0.04 3.26 -8.80
C GLN A 36 -1.22 2.43 -9.29
N VAL A 37 -2.09 2.01 -8.37
CA VAL A 37 -3.27 1.21 -8.72
C VAL A 37 -4.30 2.05 -9.47
N GLU A 38 -4.53 3.31 -9.07
CA GLU A 38 -5.37 4.26 -9.78
C GLU A 38 -4.94 4.42 -11.25
N GLN A 39 -3.63 4.61 -11.48
CA GLN A 39 -3.08 4.70 -12.83
C GLN A 39 -3.38 3.44 -13.66
N TRP A 40 -3.22 2.25 -13.08
CA TRP A 40 -3.52 1.00 -13.82
C TRP A 40 -5.00 0.82 -14.11
N PHE A 41 -5.91 1.29 -13.24
CA PHE A 41 -7.33 1.33 -13.56
C PHE A 41 -7.63 2.25 -14.74
N GLU A 42 -7.03 3.44 -14.80
CA GLU A 42 -7.17 4.36 -15.96
C GLU A 42 -6.62 3.74 -17.26
N GLU A 43 -5.46 3.07 -17.18
CA GLU A 43 -4.91 2.32 -18.30
C GLU A 43 -5.84 1.18 -18.75
N PHE A 44 -6.48 0.49 -17.81
CA PHE A 44 -7.44 -0.58 -18.10
C PHE A 44 -8.67 -0.06 -18.86
N GLU A 45 -9.23 1.07 -18.46
CA GLU A 45 -10.38 1.68 -19.13
C GLU A 45 -10.08 2.01 -20.61
N THR A 46 -8.84 2.36 -20.91
CA THR A 46 -8.41 2.72 -22.29
C THR A 46 -7.85 1.55 -23.08
N ALA A 47 -7.59 0.41 -22.45
CA ALA A 47 -7.03 -0.78 -23.09
C ALA A 47 -8.01 -1.39 -24.11
N ARG A 48 -7.51 -1.67 -25.32
CA ARG A 48 -8.33 -2.15 -26.45
C ARG A 48 -8.14 -3.64 -26.78
N THR A 49 -7.15 -4.28 -26.16
CA THR A 49 -6.86 -5.69 -26.44
C THR A 49 -7.07 -6.53 -25.18
N SER A 50 -7.65 -7.74 -25.34
CA SER A 50 -7.86 -8.69 -24.25
C SER A 50 -6.57 -8.97 -23.47
N ASN A 51 -5.45 -9.15 -24.16
CA ASN A 51 -4.16 -9.40 -23.52
C ASN A 51 -3.72 -8.24 -22.61
N ARG A 52 -3.90 -6.98 -23.06
CA ARG A 52 -3.55 -5.81 -22.22
C ARG A 52 -4.47 -5.68 -21.02
N LYS A 53 -5.76 -5.92 -21.20
CA LYS A 53 -6.73 -5.95 -20.10
C LYS A 53 -6.37 -7.00 -19.07
N GLN A 54 -6.06 -8.22 -19.50
CA GLN A 54 -5.66 -9.29 -18.59
C GLN A 54 -4.37 -8.97 -17.84
N GLU A 55 -3.36 -8.42 -18.54
CA GLU A 55 -2.10 -7.99 -17.90
C GLU A 55 -2.36 -6.94 -16.79
N LEU A 56 -3.16 -5.92 -17.11
CA LEU A 56 -3.46 -4.84 -16.16
C LEU A 56 -4.29 -5.33 -14.99
N ALA A 57 -5.33 -6.14 -15.23
CA ALA A 57 -6.13 -6.72 -14.16
C ALA A 57 -5.27 -7.60 -13.23
N GLY A 58 -4.36 -8.40 -13.78
CA GLY A 58 -3.41 -9.19 -12.99
C GLY A 58 -2.49 -8.31 -12.12
N LYS A 59 -1.97 -7.20 -12.66
CA LYS A 59 -1.16 -6.24 -11.89
C LYS A 59 -1.96 -5.58 -10.77
N ILE A 60 -3.19 -5.14 -11.06
CA ILE A 60 -4.10 -4.53 -10.10
C ILE A 60 -4.39 -5.51 -8.95
N CYS A 61 -4.84 -6.72 -9.29
CA CYS A 61 -5.17 -7.73 -8.28
C CYS A 61 -3.98 -8.09 -7.39
N ALA A 62 -2.81 -8.32 -7.99
CA ALA A 62 -1.59 -8.64 -7.25
C ALA A 62 -1.16 -7.50 -6.31
N ALA A 63 -1.20 -6.25 -6.78
CA ALA A 63 -0.85 -5.08 -5.97
C ALA A 63 -1.83 -4.87 -4.82
N LEU A 64 -3.14 -4.96 -5.07
CA LEU A 64 -4.16 -4.82 -4.04
C LEU A 64 -4.07 -5.92 -2.97
N ARG A 65 -3.77 -7.17 -3.35
CA ARG A 65 -3.53 -8.24 -2.35
C ARG A 65 -2.36 -7.93 -1.44
N VAL A 66 -1.26 -7.43 -2.00
CA VAL A 66 -0.09 -7.04 -1.20
C VAL A 66 -0.43 -5.85 -0.30
N HIS A 67 -1.08 -4.84 -0.85
CA HIS A 67 -1.45 -3.61 -0.15
C HIS A 67 -2.38 -3.89 1.04
N THR A 68 -3.51 -4.58 0.82
CA THR A 68 -4.43 -4.95 1.90
C THR A 68 -3.76 -5.80 2.97
N THR A 69 -2.85 -6.71 2.58
CA THR A 69 -2.13 -7.55 3.54
C THR A 69 -1.21 -6.73 4.45
N ILE A 70 -0.45 -5.78 3.90
CA ILE A 70 0.47 -4.98 4.74
C ILE A 70 -0.27 -4.01 5.64
N GLU A 71 -1.43 -3.52 5.25
CA GLU A 71 -2.28 -2.69 6.10
C GLU A 71 -2.91 -3.51 7.23
N GLU A 72 -3.52 -4.63 6.93
CA GLU A 72 -4.16 -5.50 7.92
C GLU A 72 -3.17 -6.12 8.92
N GLU A 73 -1.96 -6.46 8.48
CA GLU A 73 -0.95 -7.05 9.35
C GLU A 73 -0.18 -6.02 10.18
N ILE A 74 -0.01 -4.78 9.72
CA ILE A 74 0.92 -3.82 10.31
C ILE A 74 0.27 -2.46 10.59
N PHE A 75 -0.32 -1.79 9.57
CA PHE A 75 -0.76 -0.41 9.71
C PHE A 75 -2.03 -0.28 10.58
N TYR A 76 -3.06 -1.06 10.29
CA TYR A 76 -4.33 -0.99 11.01
C TYR A 76 -4.20 -1.39 12.49
N PRO A 77 -3.48 -2.44 12.88
CA PRO A 77 -3.25 -2.73 14.30
C PRO A 77 -2.54 -1.60 15.04
N ALA A 78 -1.51 -1.01 14.43
CA ALA A 78 -0.79 0.12 15.02
C ALA A 78 -1.67 1.39 15.10
N PHE A 79 -2.50 1.63 14.09
CA PHE A 79 -3.46 2.73 14.08
C PHE A 79 -4.49 2.58 15.20
N TYR A 80 -5.10 1.40 15.32
CA TYR A 80 -6.08 1.12 16.36
C TYR A 80 -5.49 1.26 17.78
N GLU A 81 -4.28 0.73 18.00
CA GLU A 81 -3.58 0.85 19.28
C GLU A 81 -3.32 2.32 19.68
N ALA A 82 -2.98 3.17 18.70
CA ALA A 82 -2.64 4.56 18.95
C ALA A 82 -3.84 5.52 19.03
N THR A 83 -4.99 5.16 18.42
CA THR A 83 -6.12 6.09 18.25
C THR A 83 -7.42 5.62 18.87
N GLU A 84 -7.58 4.32 19.12
CA GLU A 84 -8.83 3.68 19.56
C GLU A 84 -10.03 3.94 18.60
N GLU A 85 -9.78 4.29 17.35
CA GLU A 85 -10.77 4.58 16.32
C GLU A 85 -11.35 3.28 15.72
N GLU A 86 -12.22 2.63 16.46
CA GLU A 86 -12.79 1.31 16.13
C GLU A 86 -13.64 1.37 14.85
N ASP A 87 -14.44 2.41 14.67
CA ASP A 87 -15.33 2.52 13.49
C ASP A 87 -14.54 2.57 12.20
N LEU A 88 -13.49 3.40 12.11
CA LEU A 88 -12.63 3.50 10.93
C LEU A 88 -11.88 2.20 10.64
N HIS A 89 -11.39 1.53 11.69
CA HIS A 89 -10.72 0.24 11.55
C HIS A 89 -11.67 -0.83 11.00
N ASN A 90 -12.88 -0.93 11.56
CA ASN A 90 -13.86 -1.93 11.17
C ASN A 90 -14.40 -1.68 9.75
N GLU A 91 -14.64 -0.41 9.37
CA GLU A 91 -15.07 -0.04 8.03
C GLU A 91 -14.04 -0.43 6.98
N ALA A 92 -12.76 -0.07 7.18
CA ALA A 92 -11.67 -0.44 6.28
C ALA A 92 -11.54 -1.97 6.11
N GLN A 93 -11.71 -2.74 7.20
CA GLN A 93 -11.68 -4.20 7.13
C GLN A 93 -12.81 -4.77 6.27
N VAL A 94 -14.03 -4.26 6.40
CA VAL A 94 -15.19 -4.69 5.59
C VAL A 94 -15.00 -4.34 4.12
N GLU A 95 -14.46 -3.15 3.82
CA GLU A 95 -14.15 -2.73 2.46
C GLU A 95 -13.09 -3.62 1.82
N HIS A 96 -12.02 -3.97 2.57
CA HIS A 96 -11.00 -4.91 2.13
C HIS A 96 -11.56 -6.30 1.81
N ASP A 97 -12.44 -6.83 2.66
CA ASP A 97 -13.07 -8.14 2.43
C ASP A 97 -13.94 -8.13 1.17
N GLY A 98 -14.67 -7.04 0.93
CA GLY A 98 -15.40 -6.82 -0.31
C GLY A 98 -14.49 -6.78 -1.54
N ALA A 99 -13.40 -6.03 -1.47
CA ALA A 99 -12.42 -5.93 -2.54
C ALA A 99 -11.75 -7.29 -2.83
N LYS A 100 -11.34 -8.05 -1.80
CA LYS A 100 -10.77 -9.39 -1.93
C LYS A 100 -11.74 -10.37 -2.61
N TYR A 101 -13.03 -10.26 -2.31
CA TYR A 101 -14.05 -11.07 -2.99
C TYR A 101 -14.10 -10.78 -4.48
N VAL A 102 -14.13 -9.51 -4.88
CA VAL A 102 -14.16 -9.11 -6.30
C VAL A 102 -12.86 -9.49 -7.00
N ILE A 103 -11.69 -9.30 -6.36
CA ILE A 103 -10.40 -9.75 -6.85
C ILE A 103 -10.43 -11.26 -7.16
N GLY A 104 -10.97 -12.08 -6.24
CA GLY A 104 -11.10 -13.52 -6.47
C GLY A 104 -11.95 -13.86 -7.70
N LYS A 105 -12.98 -13.06 -8.01
CA LYS A 105 -13.78 -13.23 -9.23
C LYS A 105 -13.00 -12.89 -10.49
N ILE A 106 -12.26 -11.78 -10.49
CA ILE A 106 -11.42 -11.34 -11.62
C ILE A 106 -10.33 -12.38 -11.90
N GLU A 107 -9.68 -12.91 -10.86
CA GLU A 107 -8.62 -13.94 -11.00
C GLU A 107 -9.15 -15.29 -11.50
N ALA A 108 -10.41 -15.62 -11.19
CA ALA A 108 -11.07 -16.85 -11.65
C ALA A 108 -11.65 -16.74 -13.06
N SER A 109 -11.76 -15.53 -13.61
CA SER A 109 -12.28 -15.23 -14.95
C SER A 109 -11.14 -14.79 -15.88
N GLY A 110 -11.48 -14.41 -17.09
CA GLY A 110 -10.53 -13.87 -18.06
C GLY A 110 -11.21 -12.86 -18.96
N PRO A 111 -10.48 -12.18 -19.84
CA PRO A 111 -10.99 -11.09 -20.66
C PRO A 111 -12.05 -11.52 -21.69
N ASP A 112 -12.27 -12.82 -21.86
CA ASP A 112 -13.33 -13.39 -22.70
C ASP A 112 -14.64 -13.60 -21.91
N ASP A 113 -14.62 -13.44 -20.58
CA ASP A 113 -15.82 -13.48 -19.73
C ASP A 113 -16.58 -12.16 -19.87
N GLU A 114 -17.88 -12.24 -20.10
CA GLU A 114 -18.76 -11.07 -20.29
C GLU A 114 -18.81 -10.11 -19.10
N LEU A 115 -18.49 -10.61 -17.90
CA LEU A 115 -18.47 -9.81 -16.65
C LEU A 115 -17.09 -9.27 -16.30
N PHE A 116 -16.02 -9.65 -17.00
CA PHE A 116 -14.66 -9.30 -16.64
C PHE A 116 -14.44 -7.78 -16.51
N ASP A 117 -14.80 -7.03 -17.53
CA ASP A 117 -14.68 -5.57 -17.53
C ASP A 117 -15.52 -4.91 -16.42
N ALA A 118 -16.74 -5.44 -16.20
CA ALA A 118 -17.61 -4.95 -15.16
C ALA A 118 -17.07 -5.22 -13.76
N GLN A 119 -16.45 -6.38 -13.53
CA GLN A 119 -15.81 -6.72 -12.25
C GLN A 119 -14.63 -5.79 -11.96
N VAL A 120 -13.76 -5.53 -12.94
CA VAL A 120 -12.64 -4.60 -12.79
C VAL A 120 -13.14 -3.17 -12.53
N LYS A 121 -14.21 -2.74 -13.19
CA LYS A 121 -14.83 -1.43 -12.95
C LYS A 121 -15.39 -1.32 -11.54
N VAL A 122 -16.14 -2.33 -11.07
CA VAL A 122 -16.69 -2.34 -9.70
C VAL A 122 -15.55 -2.31 -8.68
N LEU A 123 -14.47 -3.08 -8.89
CA LEU A 123 -13.29 -3.04 -8.03
C LEU A 123 -12.68 -1.63 -8.00
N SER A 124 -12.55 -0.96 -9.15
CA SER A 124 -12.05 0.42 -9.22
C SER A 124 -12.90 1.39 -8.39
N GLU A 125 -14.22 1.28 -8.45
CA GLU A 125 -15.14 2.13 -7.68
C GLU A 125 -15.01 1.87 -6.17
N MET A 126 -14.88 0.61 -5.75
CA MET A 126 -14.66 0.24 -4.34
C MET A 126 -13.33 0.79 -3.84
N ILE A 127 -12.24 0.63 -4.60
CA ILE A 127 -10.92 1.13 -4.20
C ILE A 127 -10.89 2.67 -4.16
N LYS A 128 -11.52 3.37 -5.11
CA LYS A 128 -11.64 4.84 -5.08
C LYS A 128 -12.38 5.32 -3.82
N HIS A 129 -13.43 4.62 -3.41
CA HIS A 129 -14.14 4.93 -2.17
C HIS A 129 -13.23 4.76 -0.96
N HIS A 130 -12.64 3.58 -0.81
CA HIS A 130 -11.72 3.23 0.27
C HIS A 130 -10.57 4.24 0.42
N VAL A 131 -9.84 4.52 -0.67
CA VAL A 131 -8.75 5.51 -0.70
C VAL A 131 -9.23 6.89 -0.26
N ASN A 132 -10.44 7.30 -0.68
CA ASN A 132 -11.00 8.58 -0.24
C ASN A 132 -11.26 8.60 1.28
N GLU A 133 -11.79 7.50 1.86
CA GLU A 133 -12.03 7.41 3.30
C GLU A 133 -10.73 7.49 4.10
N GLU A 134 -9.66 6.87 3.65
CA GLU A 134 -8.37 6.95 4.31
C GLU A 134 -7.68 8.31 4.16
N GLU A 135 -7.74 8.90 2.96
CA GLU A 135 -6.98 10.11 2.62
C GLU A 135 -7.71 11.42 2.89
N LYS A 136 -9.03 11.40 3.16
CA LYS A 136 -9.79 12.61 3.45
C LYS A 136 -9.23 13.36 4.68
N ARG A 137 -9.60 14.63 4.82
CA ARG A 137 -9.04 15.55 5.83
C ARG A 137 -9.12 15.02 7.29
N ASP A 138 -10.14 14.27 7.61
CA ASP A 138 -10.43 13.67 8.92
C ASP A 138 -10.40 12.14 8.85
N GLY A 139 -9.83 11.58 7.79
CA GLY A 139 -9.67 10.15 7.56
C GLY A 139 -8.53 9.53 8.36
N MET A 140 -8.34 8.24 8.12
CA MET A 140 -7.39 7.41 8.86
C MET A 140 -5.96 7.96 8.83
N PHE A 141 -5.46 8.39 7.66
CA PHE A 141 -4.09 8.92 7.54
C PHE A 141 -3.89 10.25 8.25
N ALA A 142 -4.92 11.11 8.28
CA ALA A 142 -4.85 12.37 9.03
C ALA A 142 -4.81 12.13 10.54
N LYS A 143 -5.58 11.17 11.05
CA LYS A 143 -5.59 10.78 12.46
C LYS A 143 -4.29 10.08 12.86
N ALA A 144 -3.75 9.19 12.01
CA ALA A 144 -2.45 8.57 12.22
C ALA A 144 -1.32 9.61 12.35
N ARG A 145 -1.32 10.66 11.53
CA ARG A 145 -0.35 11.76 11.63
C ARG A 145 -0.49 12.62 12.90
N GLN A 146 -1.66 12.63 13.51
CA GLN A 146 -1.94 13.38 14.74
C GLN A 146 -1.73 12.56 16.00
N SER A 147 -1.59 11.25 15.88
CA SER A 147 -1.34 10.31 16.97
C SER A 147 0.16 10.17 17.30
N ASP A 148 0.47 9.36 18.28
CA ASP A 148 1.85 9.03 18.70
C ASP A 148 2.46 7.87 17.87
N MET A 149 1.88 7.51 16.73
CA MET A 149 2.42 6.46 15.85
C MET A 149 3.81 6.81 15.32
N ASP A 150 4.75 5.87 15.43
CA ASP A 150 6.06 5.98 14.76
C ASP A 150 5.92 5.59 13.28
N LEU A 151 5.45 6.56 12.47
CA LEU A 151 5.18 6.36 11.04
C LEU A 151 6.43 6.00 10.24
N GLU A 152 7.64 6.37 10.70
CA GLU A 152 8.89 5.99 10.06
C GLU A 152 9.20 4.51 10.30
N ALA A 153 9.12 4.05 11.55
CA ALA A 153 9.34 2.64 11.89
C ALA A 153 8.28 1.72 11.24
N ILE A 154 7.01 2.14 11.22
CA ILE A 154 5.92 1.42 10.53
C ILE A 154 6.19 1.38 9.03
N GLY A 155 6.61 2.47 8.41
CA GLY A 155 6.96 2.52 6.99
C GLY A 155 8.06 1.52 6.60
N GLN A 156 9.07 1.36 7.45
CA GLN A 156 10.13 0.35 7.26
C GLN A 156 9.58 -1.08 7.33
N GLN A 157 8.67 -1.37 8.27
CA GLN A 157 8.01 -2.67 8.40
C GLN A 157 7.14 -2.98 7.18
N LEU A 158 6.33 -2.00 6.73
CA LEU A 158 5.49 -2.11 5.54
C LEU A 158 6.35 -2.41 4.30
N ALA A 159 7.43 -1.66 4.09
CA ALA A 159 8.33 -1.84 2.95
C ALA A 159 8.99 -3.23 2.95
N ALA A 160 9.45 -3.71 4.11
CA ALA A 160 10.04 -5.04 4.25
C ALA A 160 9.01 -6.13 3.94
N ARG A 161 7.82 -6.04 4.52
CA ARG A 161 6.75 -7.01 4.31
C ARG A 161 6.26 -7.03 2.86
N LYS A 162 6.10 -5.87 2.25
CA LYS A 162 5.77 -5.72 0.83
C LYS A 162 6.78 -6.42 -0.06
N ALA A 163 8.08 -6.24 0.17
CA ALA A 163 9.14 -6.90 -0.58
C ALA A 163 9.08 -8.43 -0.44
N GLU A 164 8.80 -8.95 0.74
CA GLU A 164 8.63 -10.40 0.96
C GLU A 164 7.45 -10.96 0.15
N LEU A 165 6.30 -10.27 0.19
CA LEU A 165 5.09 -10.70 -0.51
C LEU A 165 5.30 -10.66 -2.03
N GLN A 166 5.93 -9.63 -2.55
CA GLN A 166 6.27 -9.50 -3.97
C GLN A 166 7.29 -10.56 -4.42
N GLY A 167 8.29 -10.87 -3.60
CA GLY A 167 9.27 -11.92 -3.87
C GLY A 167 8.66 -13.33 -3.90
N LYS A 168 7.60 -13.58 -3.13
CA LYS A 168 6.85 -14.85 -3.16
C LYS A 168 5.91 -14.95 -4.36
N SER A 169 5.47 -13.83 -4.93
CA SER A 169 4.56 -13.77 -6.07
C SER A 169 5.25 -13.98 -7.41
N THR A 170 6.58 -14.03 -7.46
CA THR A 170 7.31 -14.36 -8.69
C THR A 170 7.22 -15.89 -8.89
N PRO A 171 6.52 -16.41 -9.92
CA PRO A 171 6.57 -17.82 -10.23
C PRO A 171 8.04 -18.20 -10.46
N LYS A 172 8.58 -19.14 -9.70
CA LYS A 172 9.84 -19.79 -10.08
C LYS A 172 9.59 -20.37 -11.48
N LEU A 173 10.19 -19.77 -12.50
CA LEU A 173 10.35 -20.44 -13.78
C LEU A 173 11.04 -21.76 -13.45
N VAL A 174 10.27 -22.85 -13.52
CA VAL A 174 10.79 -24.19 -13.35
C VAL A 174 11.78 -24.38 -14.48
N ASP A 175 13.03 -24.49 -14.10
CA ASP A 175 14.15 -24.85 -14.96
C ASP A 175 13.92 -26.27 -15.48
N THR A 176 13.12 -26.37 -16.56
CA THR A 176 12.79 -27.63 -17.24
C THR A 176 13.51 -27.66 -18.59
N LEU A 177 14.81 -27.43 -18.58
CA LEU A 177 15.66 -27.69 -19.74
C LEU A 177 17.03 -28.16 -19.29
N THR A 178 17.12 -29.42 -18.80
CA THR A 178 18.35 -30.19 -18.95
C THR A 178 18.06 -31.66 -18.60
N ARG A 179 17.58 -32.41 -19.55
CA ARG A 179 17.86 -33.85 -19.73
C ARG A 179 17.35 -34.29 -21.08
N ALA A 180 18.21 -34.21 -22.04
CA ALA A 180 18.26 -35.13 -23.19
C ALA A 180 19.73 -35.44 -23.49
#